data_03196930ad5d747a985f59e11121ea13
#
_entry.id   03196930ad5d747a985f59e11121ea13
#
_cell.length_a   1.000
_cell.length_b   1.000
_cell.length_c   1.000
_cell.angle_alpha   90.00
_cell.angle_beta   90.00
_cell.angle_gamma   90.00
#
_symmetry.space_group_name_H-M   'P 1'
#
loop_
_entity.id
_entity.type
_entity.pdbx_description
1 polymer ?
#
loop_
_entity_poly.entity_id
_entity_poly.type
_entity_poly.pdbx_seq_one_letter_code
_entity_poly.pdbx_strand_id
1 'polypeptide(L)'
;MELYVYSRDMTLQGIVEKITSLIWTRRYWSCGEFKLLVPFTEEHARLLVKENIIIKRGGNEAAEIRYIRITKNSQGMEEIEVQGKFLLSWIGKRILTTQIITKDTTQNILYAIVKQTCTNAGAARNIPNFSISTTDADTGSGQIDYTSEQYANAQLAAETAAKAAKLGIRVLTNARTGKHTFSVYEGRDLTAGNTAGNAPCIFSQEFDNIVEQEYTNSVENLKTTAYVGGEEKEGVTRKVAEVGGSSTGLSRDEVFINATDIVQEYENESGQTVTLTNAQYLALLSARGVEELEQYAETLAFGSKINTNANLKYGTDYDLGDRVTCINKRWNVRIDVRITEIAETYETSGEEIDITFGESLPALLTQIRQITK
;
A
#
# COMPACT_ATOMS: atom_id res chain seq x y z
N MET A 1 6.06 24.06 -9.06
CA MET A 1 6.47 22.67 -8.74
C MET A 1 7.71 22.30 -9.54
N GLU A 2 8.73 21.67 -8.92
CA GLU A 2 9.94 21.18 -9.58
C GLU A 2 10.08 19.68 -9.39
N LEU A 3 10.45 18.96 -10.46
CA LEU A 3 10.72 17.53 -10.41
C LEU A 3 12.18 17.30 -10.78
N TYR A 4 12.92 16.67 -9.88
CA TYR A 4 14.29 16.23 -10.11
C TYR A 4 14.27 14.87 -10.80
N VAL A 5 14.98 14.77 -11.93
CA VAL A 5 15.08 13.53 -12.71
C VAL A 5 16.46 12.93 -12.53
N TYR A 6 16.50 11.69 -12.10
CA TYR A 6 17.72 10.91 -11.88
C TYR A 6 17.71 9.69 -12.80
N SER A 7 18.90 9.24 -13.21
CA SER A 7 19.07 7.90 -13.76
C SER A 7 18.85 6.84 -12.67
N ARG A 8 18.79 5.58 -13.07
CA ARG A 8 18.55 4.45 -12.14
C ARG A 8 19.67 4.30 -11.09
N ASP A 9 20.88 4.74 -11.37
CA ASP A 9 22.02 4.80 -10.44
C ASP A 9 22.05 6.06 -9.57
N MET A 10 20.97 6.86 -9.62
CA MET A 10 20.82 8.11 -8.87
C MET A 10 21.75 9.23 -9.28
N THR A 11 22.21 9.25 -10.53
CA THR A 11 22.88 10.40 -11.11
C THR A 11 21.85 11.42 -11.60
N LEU A 12 21.93 12.67 -11.13
CA LEU A 12 21.02 13.74 -11.55
C LEU A 12 21.15 14.02 -13.05
N GLN A 13 20.05 13.93 -13.78
CA GLN A 13 19.97 14.17 -15.23
C GLN A 13 19.48 15.58 -15.56
N GLY A 14 18.65 16.17 -14.68
CA GLY A 14 18.10 17.51 -14.86
C GLY A 14 16.86 17.75 -14.01
N ILE A 15 16.19 18.87 -14.26
CA ILE A 15 15.01 19.32 -13.54
C ILE A 15 13.90 19.62 -14.55
N VAL A 16 12.69 19.18 -14.25
CA VAL A 16 11.48 19.52 -15.00
C VAL A 16 10.70 20.58 -14.22
N GLU A 17 10.61 21.78 -14.76
CA GLU A 17 9.95 22.93 -14.13
C GLU A 17 8.63 23.31 -14.81
N LYS A 18 8.57 23.15 -16.14
CA LYS A 18 7.36 23.47 -16.93
C LYS A 18 6.46 22.25 -17.02
N ILE A 19 5.50 22.21 -16.12
CA ILE A 19 4.55 21.11 -15.99
C ILE A 19 3.16 21.62 -16.39
N THR A 20 2.46 20.90 -17.28
CA THR A 20 1.05 21.14 -17.61
C THR A 20 0.16 20.57 -16.52
N SER A 21 0.41 19.32 -16.11
CA SER A 21 -0.31 18.65 -15.03
C SER A 21 0.58 17.59 -14.40
N LEU A 22 0.52 17.47 -13.08
CA LEU A 22 1.10 16.37 -12.32
C LEU A 22 0.06 15.85 -11.33
N ILE A 23 -0.23 14.57 -11.40
CA ILE A 23 -0.97 13.85 -10.34
C ILE A 23 0.03 12.95 -9.63
N TRP A 24 0.16 13.12 -8.32
CA TRP A 24 1.11 12.39 -7.46
C TRP A 24 0.33 11.70 -6.35
N THR A 25 0.06 10.38 -6.51
CA THR A 25 -0.79 9.61 -5.61
C THR A 25 0.05 8.76 -4.67
N ARG A 26 -0.03 9.07 -3.38
CA ARG A 26 0.59 8.30 -2.28
C ARG A 26 -0.46 7.39 -1.66
N ARG A 27 -0.07 6.14 -1.35
CA ARG A 27 -0.94 5.14 -0.70
C ARG A 27 -0.28 4.58 0.55
N TYR A 28 -1.09 4.29 1.56
CA TYR A 28 -0.59 3.92 2.88
C TYR A 28 -0.01 2.50 2.92
N TRP A 29 -0.77 1.50 2.48
CA TRP A 29 -0.35 0.09 2.46
C TRP A 29 -0.09 -0.48 1.08
N SER A 30 -0.15 0.31 0.06
CA SER A 30 0.11 -0.12 -1.32
C SER A 30 0.97 0.86 -2.09
N CYS A 31 1.42 0.45 -3.26
CA CYS A 31 2.30 1.26 -4.08
C CYS A 31 1.58 2.47 -4.68
N GLY A 32 2.13 3.67 -4.46
CA GLY A 32 1.70 4.89 -5.11
C GLY A 32 2.12 4.96 -6.59
N GLU A 33 1.60 5.97 -7.28
CA GLU A 33 1.82 6.20 -8.70
C GLU A 33 1.83 7.69 -9.04
N PHE A 34 2.28 8.02 -10.22
CA PHE A 34 2.18 9.38 -10.75
C PHE A 34 1.79 9.39 -12.22
N LYS A 35 1.16 10.51 -12.62
CA LYS A 35 0.92 10.87 -14.00
C LYS A 35 1.37 12.30 -14.24
N LEU A 36 2.26 12.51 -15.20
CA LEU A 36 2.85 13.79 -15.55
C LEU A 36 2.55 14.13 -17.01
N LEU A 37 2.10 15.34 -17.27
CA LEU A 37 1.94 15.92 -18.59
C LEU A 37 2.80 17.16 -18.70
N VAL A 38 3.64 17.22 -19.73
CA VAL A 38 4.50 18.36 -20.01
C VAL A 38 4.46 18.74 -21.48
N PRO A 39 4.69 20.00 -21.84
CA PRO A 39 4.91 20.39 -23.23
C PRO A 39 6.12 19.65 -23.79
N PHE A 40 6.05 19.26 -25.07
CA PHE A 40 7.21 18.65 -25.72
C PHE A 40 8.35 19.67 -25.86
N THR A 41 9.51 19.29 -25.39
CA THR A 41 10.79 19.93 -25.68
C THR A 41 11.84 18.83 -25.83
N GLU A 42 12.91 19.11 -26.56
CA GLU A 42 14.04 18.16 -26.68
C GLU A 42 14.64 17.81 -25.32
N GLU A 43 14.65 18.76 -24.37
CA GLU A 43 15.12 18.56 -23.02
C GLU A 43 14.18 17.62 -22.24
N HIS A 44 12.86 17.86 -22.28
CA HIS A 44 11.89 16.95 -21.63
C HIS A 44 11.96 15.55 -22.22
N ALA A 45 12.07 15.41 -23.55
CA ALA A 45 12.21 14.11 -24.21
C ALA A 45 13.49 13.38 -23.81
N ARG A 46 14.60 14.12 -23.57
CA ARG A 46 15.88 13.56 -23.08
C ARG A 46 15.81 13.15 -21.62
N LEU A 47 15.12 13.91 -20.77
CA LEU A 47 15.02 13.66 -19.34
C LEU A 47 13.99 12.58 -18.99
N LEU A 48 12.82 12.62 -19.63
CA LEU A 48 11.67 11.79 -19.31
C LEU A 48 11.72 10.46 -20.10
N VAL A 49 12.73 9.65 -19.83
CA VAL A 49 12.90 8.32 -20.43
C VAL A 49 12.54 7.22 -19.46
N LYS A 50 12.17 6.04 -19.98
CA LYS A 50 11.85 4.87 -19.13
C LYS A 50 12.99 4.55 -18.18
N GLU A 51 12.62 4.11 -16.97
CA GLU A 51 13.53 3.71 -15.89
C GLU A 51 14.22 4.88 -15.17
N ASN A 52 14.14 6.12 -15.68
CA ASN A 52 14.54 7.27 -14.89
C ASN A 52 13.62 7.43 -13.66
N ILE A 53 14.19 8.01 -12.63
CA ILE A 53 13.56 8.19 -11.31
C ILE A 53 13.21 9.66 -11.16
N ILE A 54 12.00 9.94 -10.73
CA ILE A 54 11.51 11.29 -10.44
C ILE A 54 11.33 11.47 -8.93
N ILE A 55 11.79 12.59 -8.42
CA ILE A 55 11.59 13.02 -7.04
C ILE A 55 11.03 14.45 -7.04
N LYS A 56 9.96 14.69 -6.30
CA LYS A 56 9.45 16.05 -6.07
C LYS A 56 10.45 16.86 -5.23
N ARG A 57 10.59 18.14 -5.50
CA ARG A 57 11.38 19.04 -4.66
C ARG A 57 10.97 18.93 -3.18
N GLY A 58 11.96 18.66 -2.33
CA GLY A 58 11.72 18.46 -0.88
C GLY A 58 11.07 17.15 -0.49
N GLY A 59 10.68 16.29 -1.46
CA GLY A 59 10.17 14.96 -1.21
C GLY A 59 11.25 13.93 -0.93
N ASN A 60 10.88 12.85 -0.29
CA ASN A 60 11.74 11.70 0.01
C ASN A 60 11.18 10.37 -0.53
N GLU A 61 10.05 10.41 -1.20
CA GLU A 61 9.51 9.27 -1.96
C GLU A 61 9.76 9.52 -3.44
N ALA A 62 10.33 8.52 -4.11
CA ALA A 62 10.71 8.57 -5.52
C ALA A 62 9.82 7.64 -6.35
N ALA A 63 9.68 7.94 -7.64
CA ALA A 63 8.93 7.14 -8.58
C ALA A 63 9.73 6.84 -9.85
N GLU A 64 9.60 5.61 -10.38
CA GLU A 64 10.23 5.15 -11.62
C GLU A 64 9.30 5.38 -12.81
N ILE A 65 9.80 5.98 -13.88
CA ILE A 65 9.08 6.16 -15.15
C ILE A 65 8.90 4.80 -15.81
N ARG A 66 7.65 4.44 -16.15
CA ARG A 66 7.32 3.16 -16.80
C ARG A 66 6.61 3.29 -18.14
N TYR A 67 5.94 4.41 -18.35
CA TYR A 67 5.18 4.66 -19.56
C TYR A 67 5.45 6.07 -20.07
N ILE A 68 5.61 6.19 -21.39
CA ILE A 68 5.80 7.47 -22.07
C ILE A 68 4.96 7.44 -23.34
N ARG A 69 4.20 8.50 -23.55
CA ARG A 69 3.46 8.76 -24.77
C ARG A 69 3.72 10.18 -25.24
N ILE A 70 4.07 10.33 -26.49
CA ILE A 70 4.22 11.63 -27.13
C ILE A 70 3.07 11.79 -28.12
N THR A 71 2.35 12.88 -28.01
CA THR A 71 1.21 13.19 -28.88
C THR A 71 1.36 14.55 -29.53
N LYS A 72 0.87 14.65 -30.77
CA LYS A 72 0.71 15.89 -31.49
C LYS A 72 -0.75 16.08 -31.84
N ASN A 73 -1.36 17.16 -31.40
CA ASN A 73 -2.75 17.44 -31.69
C ASN A 73 -2.93 18.06 -33.09
N SER A 74 -4.19 18.24 -33.52
CA SER A 74 -4.52 18.82 -34.84
C SER A 74 -4.08 20.28 -35.02
N GLN A 75 -3.76 20.96 -33.91
CA GLN A 75 -3.25 22.35 -33.90
C GLN A 75 -1.71 22.40 -33.94
N GLY A 76 -1.05 21.24 -33.97
CA GLY A 76 0.40 21.14 -34.03
C GLY A 76 1.08 21.20 -32.65
N MET A 77 0.35 21.30 -31.55
CA MET A 77 0.95 21.25 -30.20
C MET A 77 1.37 19.82 -29.87
N GLU A 78 2.56 19.70 -29.32
CA GLU A 78 3.14 18.42 -28.92
C GLU A 78 3.27 18.35 -27.40
N GLU A 79 2.89 17.20 -26.82
CA GLU A 79 2.93 16.95 -25.38
C GLU A 79 3.51 15.57 -25.09
N ILE A 80 4.18 15.47 -23.94
CA ILE A 80 4.70 14.21 -23.39
C ILE A 80 3.87 13.85 -22.16
N GLU A 81 3.21 12.71 -22.22
CA GLU A 81 2.57 12.06 -21.05
C GLU A 81 3.53 11.00 -20.51
N VAL A 82 3.79 11.06 -19.20
CA VAL A 82 4.65 10.12 -18.48
C VAL A 82 3.87 9.54 -17.31
N GLN A 83 3.95 8.22 -17.13
CA GLN A 83 3.37 7.56 -15.96
C GLN A 83 4.41 6.64 -15.33
N GLY A 84 4.26 6.44 -14.02
CA GLY A 84 5.14 5.56 -13.29
C GLY A 84 4.61 5.19 -11.92
N LYS A 85 5.39 4.38 -11.22
CA LYS A 85 5.07 3.90 -9.88
C LYS A 85 6.17 4.24 -8.90
N PHE A 86 5.81 4.42 -7.65
CA PHE A 86 6.79 4.64 -6.59
C PHE A 86 7.73 3.44 -6.44
N LEU A 87 8.88 3.65 -5.83
CA LEU A 87 9.94 2.63 -5.75
C LEU A 87 9.55 1.40 -4.93
N LEU A 88 8.47 1.45 -4.15
CA LEU A 88 7.86 0.27 -3.56
C LEU A 88 7.57 -0.81 -4.62
N SER A 89 7.24 -0.41 -5.84
CA SER A 89 7.04 -1.31 -6.98
C SER A 89 8.27 -2.10 -7.41
N TRP A 90 9.48 -1.77 -6.93
CA TRP A 90 10.67 -2.57 -7.19
C TRP A 90 10.64 -3.92 -6.50
N ILE A 91 9.99 -3.99 -5.33
CA ILE A 91 9.76 -5.25 -4.62
C ILE A 91 8.91 -6.18 -5.49
N GLY A 92 7.95 -5.64 -6.25
CA GLY A 92 7.10 -6.39 -7.17
C GLY A 92 7.82 -6.96 -8.41
N LYS A 93 9.09 -6.61 -8.63
CA LYS A 93 9.94 -7.26 -9.63
C LYS A 93 10.50 -8.62 -9.13
N ARG A 94 10.13 -9.04 -7.92
CA ARG A 94 10.61 -10.25 -7.26
C ARG A 94 9.46 -11.14 -6.81
N ILE A 95 9.77 -12.42 -6.67
CA ILE A 95 8.87 -13.44 -6.12
C ILE A 95 9.52 -14.09 -4.90
N LEU A 96 8.71 -14.61 -4.00
CA LEU A 96 9.14 -15.41 -2.85
C LEU A 96 9.50 -16.83 -3.32
N THR A 97 10.78 -17.10 -3.53
CA THR A 97 11.23 -18.42 -4.00
C THR A 97 11.15 -19.51 -2.93
N THR A 98 11.23 -19.08 -1.66
CA THR A 98 11.06 -19.95 -0.49
C THR A 98 9.90 -19.41 0.34
N GLN A 99 9.05 -20.28 0.81
CA GLN A 99 7.95 -19.92 1.69
C GLN A 99 8.49 -19.37 3.02
N ILE A 100 7.93 -18.26 3.49
CA ILE A 100 8.20 -17.72 4.83
C ILE A 100 7.18 -18.33 5.77
N ILE A 101 7.64 -19.12 6.75
CA ILE A 101 6.82 -19.67 7.81
C ILE A 101 7.43 -19.18 9.14
N THR A 102 6.71 -18.36 9.86
CA THR A 102 7.26 -17.72 11.07
C THR A 102 6.16 -17.34 12.06
N LYS A 103 6.58 -17.06 13.29
CA LYS A 103 5.76 -16.38 14.30
C LYS A 103 6.51 -15.15 14.75
N ASP A 104 6.08 -13.97 14.29
CA ASP A 104 6.77 -12.71 14.55
C ASP A 104 5.78 -11.52 14.46
N THR A 105 6.27 -10.32 14.74
CA THR A 105 5.51 -9.08 14.50
C THR A 105 5.33 -8.86 12.99
N THR A 106 4.23 -8.22 12.59
CA THR A 106 4.00 -7.92 11.17
C THR A 106 5.13 -7.08 10.58
N GLN A 107 5.71 -6.15 11.35
CA GLN A 107 6.86 -5.35 10.92
C GLN A 107 8.05 -6.24 10.54
N ASN A 108 8.39 -7.22 11.36
CA ASN A 108 9.48 -8.17 11.09
C ASN A 108 9.16 -9.08 9.91
N ILE A 109 7.90 -9.50 9.75
CA ILE A 109 7.43 -10.27 8.59
C ILE A 109 7.63 -9.48 7.31
N LEU A 110 7.24 -8.19 7.27
CA LEU A 110 7.44 -7.29 6.14
C LEU A 110 8.93 -7.12 5.80
N TYR A 111 9.77 -6.98 6.82
CA TYR A 111 11.22 -6.94 6.64
C TYR A 111 11.79 -8.26 6.11
N ALA A 112 11.28 -9.41 6.57
CA ALA A 112 11.69 -10.72 6.08
C ALA A 112 11.36 -10.90 4.60
N ILE A 113 10.17 -10.48 4.15
CA ILE A 113 9.78 -10.49 2.73
C ILE A 113 10.77 -9.70 1.89
N VAL A 114 11.08 -8.46 2.29
CA VAL A 114 12.01 -7.59 1.56
C VAL A 114 13.45 -8.11 1.63
N LYS A 115 13.87 -8.63 2.78
CA LYS A 115 15.21 -9.20 2.97
C LYS A 115 15.43 -10.40 2.06
N GLN A 116 14.51 -11.34 2.04
CA GLN A 116 14.60 -12.55 1.21
C GLN A 116 14.57 -12.26 -0.29
N THR A 117 13.94 -11.15 -0.70
CA THR A 117 13.68 -10.89 -2.12
C THR A 117 14.55 -9.79 -2.73
N CYS A 118 14.99 -8.81 -1.93
CA CYS A 118 15.62 -7.59 -2.44
C CYS A 118 16.98 -7.25 -1.85
N THR A 119 17.32 -7.67 -0.62
CA THR A 119 18.54 -7.22 0.05
C THR A 119 19.50 -8.35 0.48
N ASN A 120 18.98 -9.55 0.70
CA ASN A 120 19.77 -10.75 1.02
C ASN A 120 19.38 -11.95 0.14
N ALA A 121 19.09 -11.66 -1.11
CA ALA A 121 18.55 -12.62 -2.09
C ALA A 121 19.61 -13.17 -3.06
N GLY A 122 20.89 -12.87 -2.81
CA GLY A 122 22.02 -13.16 -3.69
C GLY A 122 22.24 -12.07 -4.77
N ALA A 123 23.44 -12.03 -5.32
CA ALA A 123 23.90 -10.93 -6.19
C ALA A 123 22.97 -10.63 -7.38
N ALA A 124 22.38 -11.66 -7.97
CA ALA A 124 21.48 -11.50 -9.13
C ALA A 124 20.11 -10.90 -8.79
N ARG A 125 19.69 -10.98 -7.53
CA ARG A 125 18.35 -10.56 -7.09
C ARG A 125 18.37 -9.30 -6.23
N ASN A 126 19.48 -9.02 -5.55
CA ASN A 126 19.61 -7.84 -4.72
C ASN A 126 19.41 -6.57 -5.55
N ILE A 127 18.65 -5.62 -5.01
CA ILE A 127 18.45 -4.31 -5.61
C ILE A 127 19.60 -3.41 -5.12
N PRO A 128 20.38 -2.80 -6.02
CA PRO A 128 21.47 -1.92 -5.63
C PRO A 128 20.99 -0.74 -4.77
N ASN A 129 21.78 -0.36 -3.76
CA ASN A 129 21.49 0.76 -2.85
C ASN A 129 20.15 0.66 -2.10
N PHE A 130 19.55 -0.53 -2.05
CA PHE A 130 18.29 -0.80 -1.37
C PHE A 130 18.55 -1.44 -0.01
N SER A 131 17.88 -0.96 1.03
CA SER A 131 18.03 -1.42 2.40
C SER A 131 16.69 -1.45 3.13
N ILE A 132 16.66 -2.13 4.27
CA ILE A 132 15.54 -2.09 5.20
C ILE A 132 15.86 -1.04 6.28
N SER A 133 14.85 -0.33 6.74
CA SER A 133 15.00 0.65 7.83
C SER A 133 15.45 -0.04 9.12
N THR A 134 16.33 0.64 9.83
CA THR A 134 16.78 0.26 11.18
C THR A 134 16.34 1.27 12.24
N THR A 135 15.56 2.27 11.83
CA THR A 135 15.12 3.40 12.65
C THR A 135 13.62 3.57 12.70
N ASP A 136 12.86 2.68 12.06
CA ASP A 136 11.40 2.71 12.19
C ASP A 136 11.02 2.46 13.65
N ALA A 137 10.01 3.18 14.11
CA ALA A 137 9.43 2.93 15.42
C ALA A 137 8.84 1.51 15.48
N ASP A 138 8.88 0.90 16.65
CA ASP A 138 8.15 -0.33 16.89
C ASP A 138 6.65 -0.06 16.73
N THR A 139 6.00 -0.79 15.85
CA THR A 139 4.57 -0.65 15.58
C THR A 139 3.68 -1.26 16.67
N GLY A 140 4.29 -1.84 17.71
CA GLY A 140 3.57 -2.40 18.87
C GLY A 140 2.67 -3.59 18.53
N SER A 141 2.75 -4.14 17.34
CA SER A 141 1.98 -5.32 16.94
C SER A 141 2.48 -6.55 17.68
N GLY A 142 1.55 -7.33 18.27
CA GLY A 142 1.87 -8.63 18.84
C GLY A 142 2.40 -9.59 17.77
N GLN A 143 3.00 -10.70 18.21
CA GLN A 143 3.42 -11.76 17.29
C GLN A 143 2.22 -12.48 16.70
N ILE A 144 2.24 -12.68 15.40
CA ILE A 144 1.26 -13.46 14.65
C ILE A 144 1.93 -14.67 13.99
N ASP A 145 1.20 -15.75 13.84
CA ASP A 145 1.61 -16.85 12.96
C ASP A 145 1.42 -16.37 11.50
N TYR A 146 2.43 -16.60 10.65
CA TYR A 146 2.41 -16.14 9.25
C TYR A 146 2.98 -17.19 8.32
N THR A 147 2.37 -17.32 7.17
CA THR A 147 2.89 -18.11 6.06
C THR A 147 2.64 -17.42 4.73
N SER A 148 3.69 -17.22 3.95
CA SER A 148 3.56 -16.72 2.59
C SER A 148 3.23 -17.85 1.61
N GLU A 149 2.62 -17.51 0.48
CA GLU A 149 2.57 -18.42 -0.65
C GLU A 149 3.97 -18.54 -1.29
N GLN A 150 4.35 -19.76 -1.69
CA GLN A 150 5.55 -19.96 -2.50
C GLN A 150 5.34 -19.36 -3.89
N TYR A 151 6.35 -18.68 -4.42
CA TYR A 151 6.32 -17.97 -5.69
C TYR A 151 5.34 -16.78 -5.76
N ALA A 152 4.76 -16.36 -4.63
CA ALA A 152 3.97 -15.13 -4.58
C ALA A 152 4.79 -13.91 -5.02
N ASN A 153 4.11 -12.93 -5.61
CA ASN A 153 4.72 -11.64 -5.86
C ASN A 153 5.03 -10.94 -4.53
N ALA A 154 6.30 -10.55 -4.33
CA ALA A 154 6.75 -10.02 -3.05
C ALA A 154 6.08 -8.70 -2.65
N GLN A 155 5.72 -7.84 -3.62
CA GLN A 155 4.98 -6.61 -3.35
C GLN A 155 3.56 -6.93 -2.88
N LEU A 156 2.86 -7.83 -3.59
CA LEU A 156 1.50 -8.20 -3.22
C LEU A 156 1.46 -8.84 -1.82
N ALA A 157 2.39 -9.73 -1.50
CA ALA A 157 2.50 -10.33 -0.17
C ALA A 157 2.74 -9.26 0.92
N ALA A 158 3.62 -8.28 0.66
CA ALA A 158 3.86 -7.19 1.59
C ALA A 158 2.65 -6.26 1.75
N GLU A 159 1.96 -5.91 0.64
CA GLU A 159 0.77 -5.06 0.68
C GLU A 159 -0.39 -5.74 1.43
N THR A 160 -0.60 -7.05 1.21
CA THR A 160 -1.64 -7.82 1.92
C THR A 160 -1.36 -7.89 3.42
N ALA A 161 -0.13 -8.25 3.82
CA ALA A 161 0.24 -8.30 5.24
C ALA A 161 0.19 -6.92 5.91
N ALA A 162 0.63 -5.87 5.21
CA ALA A 162 0.58 -4.50 5.71
C ALA A 162 -0.87 -4.02 5.92
N LYS A 163 -1.75 -4.31 4.94
CA LYS A 163 -3.18 -3.97 5.03
C LYS A 163 -3.86 -4.69 6.19
N ALA A 164 -3.65 -6.01 6.33
CA ALA A 164 -4.23 -6.81 7.42
C ALA A 164 -3.81 -6.28 8.80
N ALA A 165 -2.58 -5.82 8.95
CA ALA A 165 -2.10 -5.21 10.20
C ALA A 165 -2.36 -3.70 10.31
N LYS A 166 -2.95 -3.07 9.29
CA LYS A 166 -3.21 -1.62 9.21
C LYS A 166 -1.94 -0.77 9.35
N LEU A 167 -0.81 -1.29 8.80
CA LEU A 167 0.49 -0.63 8.78
C LEU A 167 0.79 -0.02 7.41
N GLY A 168 1.49 1.10 7.39
CA GLY A 168 1.98 1.72 6.17
C GLY A 168 3.32 1.14 5.74
N ILE A 169 3.49 1.01 4.42
CA ILE A 169 4.76 0.62 3.80
C ILE A 169 5.17 1.61 2.73
N ARG A 170 6.45 1.93 2.68
CA ARG A 170 6.99 2.87 1.69
C ARG A 170 8.46 2.63 1.44
N VAL A 171 8.98 3.23 0.36
CA VAL A 171 10.41 3.30 0.10
C VAL A 171 10.85 4.76 0.11
N LEU A 172 11.66 5.10 1.11
CA LEU A 172 12.26 6.42 1.24
C LEU A 172 13.55 6.50 0.44
N THR A 173 13.76 7.59 -0.27
CA THR A 173 14.93 7.81 -1.11
C THR A 173 15.69 9.03 -0.62
N ASN A 174 16.96 8.83 -0.30
CA ASN A 174 17.88 9.93 -0.04
C ASN A 174 18.58 10.31 -1.35
N ALA A 175 18.11 11.38 -1.98
CA ALA A 175 18.64 11.84 -3.28
C ALA A 175 20.14 12.20 -3.25
N ARG A 176 20.67 12.60 -2.08
CA ARG A 176 22.11 12.95 -1.95
C ARG A 176 23.01 11.72 -1.95
N THR A 177 22.57 10.62 -1.32
CA THR A 177 23.37 9.39 -1.17
C THR A 177 23.00 8.30 -2.15
N GLY A 178 21.90 8.47 -2.90
CA GLY A 178 21.34 7.46 -3.79
C GLY A 178 20.80 6.23 -3.08
N LYS A 179 20.57 6.29 -1.76
CA LYS A 179 20.07 5.15 -0.98
C LYS A 179 18.56 5.11 -0.95
N HIS A 180 18.02 3.90 -1.08
CA HIS A 180 16.59 3.58 -0.98
C HIS A 180 16.36 2.73 0.26
N THR A 181 15.41 3.09 1.08
CA THR A 181 15.15 2.41 2.37
C THR A 181 13.67 2.01 2.44
N PHE A 182 13.41 0.70 2.50
CA PHE A 182 12.08 0.20 2.82
C PHE A 182 11.77 0.49 4.28
N SER A 183 10.63 1.09 4.54
CA SER A 183 10.19 1.54 5.85
C SER A 183 8.75 1.09 6.11
N VAL A 184 8.53 0.62 7.33
CA VAL A 184 7.21 0.30 7.88
C VAL A 184 6.87 1.35 8.93
N TYR A 185 5.65 1.89 8.91
CA TYR A 185 5.27 2.95 9.82
C TYR A 185 3.79 2.88 10.20
N GLU A 186 3.47 3.46 11.32
CA GLU A 186 2.11 3.76 11.72
C GLU A 186 1.92 5.27 11.77
N GLY A 187 0.79 5.75 11.24
CA GLY A 187 0.45 7.16 11.34
C GLY A 187 0.00 7.55 12.75
N ARG A 188 -0.02 8.84 13.02
CA ARG A 188 -0.44 9.39 14.31
C ARG A 188 -1.94 9.21 14.53
N ASP A 189 -2.36 9.13 15.78
CA ASP A 189 -3.78 9.28 16.17
C ASP A 189 -4.07 10.77 16.41
N LEU A 190 -4.77 11.38 15.45
CA LEU A 190 -5.22 12.77 15.43
C LEU A 190 -6.75 12.85 15.52
N THR A 191 -7.41 11.80 16.00
CA THR A 191 -8.86 11.79 16.17
C THR A 191 -9.29 12.78 17.27
N ALA A 192 -10.53 13.22 17.21
CA ALA A 192 -11.08 14.12 18.23
C ALA A 192 -11.09 13.51 19.64
N GLY A 193 -11.05 12.18 19.73
CA GLY A 193 -11.03 11.43 20.99
C GLY A 193 -9.66 10.83 21.34
N ASN A 194 -8.57 11.22 20.66
CA ASN A 194 -7.27 10.62 20.92
C ASN A 194 -6.78 10.88 22.36
N THR A 195 -6.10 9.89 22.91
CA THR A 195 -5.50 9.95 24.26
C THR A 195 -3.99 10.17 24.22
N ALA A 196 -3.39 10.28 23.03
CA ALA A 196 -1.96 10.47 22.84
C ALA A 196 -1.51 11.93 23.04
N GLY A 197 -2.45 12.86 23.26
CA GLY A 197 -2.15 14.28 23.45
C GLY A 197 -1.85 15.03 22.16
N ASN A 198 -2.09 14.42 21.00
CA ASN A 198 -1.94 15.07 19.70
C ASN A 198 -3.06 16.09 19.47
N ALA A 199 -2.76 17.17 18.75
CA ALA A 199 -3.76 18.12 18.29
C ALA A 199 -4.74 17.40 17.34
N PRO A 200 -6.08 17.45 17.58
CA PRO A 200 -7.03 16.78 16.72
C PRO A 200 -7.11 17.39 15.33
N CYS A 201 -7.14 16.54 14.29
CA CYS A 201 -7.49 16.93 12.94
C CYS A 201 -8.93 16.51 12.62
N ILE A 202 -9.81 17.50 12.46
CA ILE A 202 -11.23 17.29 12.18
C ILE A 202 -11.53 17.85 10.80
N PHE A 203 -11.95 16.98 9.89
CA PHE A 203 -12.38 17.34 8.54
C PHE A 203 -13.89 17.51 8.49
N SER A 204 -14.34 18.73 8.15
CA SER A 204 -15.76 19.08 8.06
C SER A 204 -15.96 20.28 7.17
N GLN A 205 -17.08 20.32 6.44
CA GLN A 205 -17.50 21.53 5.73
C GLN A 205 -17.72 22.74 6.66
N GLU A 206 -18.12 22.49 7.91
CA GLU A 206 -18.34 23.56 8.90
C GLU A 206 -17.04 24.25 9.31
N PHE A 207 -15.90 23.61 9.15
CA PHE A 207 -14.57 24.19 9.39
C PHE A 207 -13.92 24.74 8.12
N ASP A 208 -14.68 24.77 7.00
CA ASP A 208 -14.22 25.23 5.69
C ASP A 208 -12.90 24.58 5.22
N ASN A 209 -12.63 23.35 5.68
CA ASN A 209 -11.42 22.60 5.31
C ASN A 209 -11.69 21.48 4.29
N ILE A 210 -12.93 21.31 3.86
CA ILE A 210 -13.35 20.38 2.80
C ILE A 210 -14.22 21.13 1.79
N VAL A 211 -13.91 20.93 0.49
CA VAL A 211 -14.67 21.50 -0.63
C VAL A 211 -15.72 20.50 -1.12
N GLU A 212 -15.32 19.27 -1.35
CA GLU A 212 -16.17 18.19 -1.82
C GLU A 212 -16.11 17.01 -0.86
N GLN A 213 -17.22 16.28 -0.72
CA GLN A 213 -17.33 15.11 0.14
C GLN A 213 -18.09 13.99 -0.53
N GLU A 214 -17.60 12.78 -0.37
CA GLU A 214 -18.28 11.53 -0.72
C GLU A 214 -18.21 10.59 0.48
N TYR A 215 -19.31 9.96 0.83
CA TYR A 215 -19.38 8.95 1.88
C TYR A 215 -19.87 7.64 1.31
N THR A 216 -19.09 6.59 1.45
CA THR A 216 -19.42 5.24 1.05
C THR A 216 -19.41 4.34 2.26
N ASN A 217 -20.53 3.63 2.46
CA ASN A 217 -20.64 2.53 3.43
C ASN A 217 -21.29 1.35 2.69
N SER A 218 -20.56 0.24 2.55
CA SER A 218 -20.99 -0.92 1.79
C SER A 218 -20.58 -2.22 2.47
N VAL A 219 -21.54 -3.14 2.55
CA VAL A 219 -21.34 -4.52 2.99
C VAL A 219 -21.40 -5.52 1.83
N GLU A 220 -21.39 -5.03 0.59
CA GLU A 220 -21.58 -5.88 -0.61
C GLU A 220 -20.54 -7.00 -0.72
N ASN A 221 -19.31 -6.72 -0.33
CA ASN A 221 -18.21 -7.70 -0.34
C ASN A 221 -17.91 -8.28 1.04
N LEU A 222 -18.69 -7.92 2.06
CA LEU A 222 -18.43 -8.35 3.44
C LEU A 222 -18.49 -9.86 3.56
N LYS A 223 -17.46 -10.44 4.18
CA LYS A 223 -17.46 -11.82 4.70
C LYS A 223 -17.11 -11.78 6.17
N THR A 224 -17.89 -12.49 6.97
CA THR A 224 -17.72 -12.51 8.43
C THR A 224 -17.07 -13.79 8.92
N THR A 225 -17.03 -14.83 8.07
CA THR A 225 -16.49 -16.14 8.41
C THR A 225 -15.74 -16.74 7.23
N ALA A 226 -14.54 -17.24 7.48
CA ALA A 226 -13.76 -17.99 6.49
C ALA A 226 -13.58 -19.44 6.94
N TYR A 227 -13.75 -20.36 6.00
CA TYR A 227 -13.31 -21.75 6.12
C TYR A 227 -12.03 -21.91 5.30
N VAL A 228 -10.92 -22.17 5.98
CA VAL A 228 -9.58 -22.23 5.36
C VAL A 228 -9.16 -23.70 5.22
N GLY A 229 -9.19 -24.21 4.00
CA GLY A 229 -8.79 -25.58 3.69
C GLY A 229 -7.29 -25.65 3.40
N GLY A 230 -6.57 -26.49 4.15
CA GLY A 230 -5.13 -26.73 3.93
C GLY A 230 -4.84 -27.72 2.79
N GLU A 231 -3.68 -28.38 2.85
CA GLU A 231 -3.25 -29.36 1.82
C GLU A 231 -4.27 -30.49 1.60
N GLU A 232 -4.33 -30.95 0.37
CA GLU A 232 -5.13 -32.11 -0.01
C GLU A 232 -4.19 -33.32 -0.22
N LYS A 233 -4.48 -34.42 0.51
CA LYS A 233 -3.77 -35.69 0.37
C LYS A 233 -4.76 -36.81 0.10
N GLU A 234 -4.46 -37.68 -0.86
CA GLU A 234 -5.31 -38.80 -1.18
C GLU A 234 -5.53 -39.71 0.03
N GLY A 235 -6.79 -40.05 0.30
CA GLY A 235 -7.18 -40.89 1.44
C GLY A 235 -7.12 -40.21 2.82
N VAL A 236 -6.83 -38.92 2.89
CA VAL A 236 -6.76 -38.16 4.16
C VAL A 236 -7.84 -37.06 4.17
N THR A 237 -8.61 -36.99 5.23
CA THR A 237 -9.59 -35.90 5.40
C THR A 237 -8.86 -34.57 5.48
N ARG A 238 -9.19 -33.66 4.57
CA ARG A 238 -8.65 -32.30 4.52
C ARG A 238 -8.90 -31.58 5.83
N LYS A 239 -7.87 -30.94 6.37
CA LYS A 239 -8.00 -30.11 7.56
C LYS A 239 -8.51 -28.72 7.17
N VAL A 240 -9.50 -28.25 7.91
CA VAL A 240 -10.11 -26.95 7.70
C VAL A 240 -10.11 -26.17 9.01
N ALA A 241 -9.68 -24.93 8.99
CA ALA A 241 -9.80 -23.99 10.09
C ALA A 241 -10.98 -23.04 9.83
N GLU A 242 -11.78 -22.76 10.85
CA GLU A 242 -12.83 -21.74 10.81
C GLU A 242 -12.31 -20.48 11.51
N VAL A 243 -12.48 -19.32 10.88
CA VAL A 243 -12.00 -18.01 11.35
C VAL A 243 -13.15 -17.00 11.26
N GLY A 244 -13.22 -16.08 12.20
CA GLY A 244 -14.31 -15.10 12.31
C GLY A 244 -15.44 -15.63 13.19
N GLY A 245 -16.41 -16.29 12.66
CA GLY A 245 -17.36 -17.20 13.30
C GLY A 245 -18.29 -16.72 14.42
N SER A 246 -18.20 -15.47 14.90
CA SER A 246 -19.10 -14.94 15.93
C SER A 246 -20.47 -14.53 15.39
N SER A 247 -20.60 -14.32 14.09
CA SER A 247 -21.84 -13.93 13.43
C SER A 247 -22.75 -15.14 13.21
N THR A 248 -24.06 -14.94 13.35
CA THR A 248 -25.08 -15.99 13.21
C THR A 248 -26.23 -15.54 12.32
N GLY A 249 -26.94 -16.51 11.74
CA GLY A 249 -28.13 -16.25 10.92
C GLY A 249 -27.80 -15.38 9.71
N LEU A 250 -28.59 -14.35 9.46
CA LEU A 250 -28.43 -13.45 8.31
C LEU A 250 -27.19 -12.54 8.41
N SER A 251 -26.58 -12.44 9.59
CA SER A 251 -25.34 -11.67 9.75
C SER A 251 -24.08 -12.50 9.48
N ARG A 252 -24.24 -13.79 9.13
CA ARG A 252 -23.13 -14.68 8.81
C ARG A 252 -22.99 -14.83 7.31
N ASP A 253 -21.96 -14.20 6.77
CA ASP A 253 -21.51 -14.32 5.38
C ASP A 253 -20.22 -15.14 5.32
N GLU A 254 -20.19 -16.19 4.51
CA GLU A 254 -19.12 -17.18 4.49
C GLU A 254 -18.30 -17.10 3.22
N VAL A 255 -17.00 -17.41 3.35
CA VAL A 255 -16.09 -17.63 2.23
C VAL A 255 -15.24 -18.87 2.47
N PHE A 256 -14.95 -19.62 1.41
CA PHE A 256 -13.96 -20.68 1.47
C PHE A 256 -12.63 -20.17 0.90
N ILE A 257 -11.53 -20.37 1.65
CA ILE A 257 -10.18 -20.00 1.26
C ILE A 257 -9.39 -21.27 1.03
N ASN A 258 -8.89 -21.41 -0.19
CA ASN A 258 -8.09 -22.57 -0.58
C ASN A 258 -6.60 -22.32 -0.29
N ALA A 259 -6.08 -22.86 0.81
CA ALA A 259 -4.70 -22.70 1.28
C ALA A 259 -3.89 -24.02 1.13
N THR A 260 -3.96 -24.65 -0.05
CA THR A 260 -3.24 -25.90 -0.35
C THR A 260 -1.72 -25.74 -0.33
N ASP A 261 -1.21 -24.54 -0.43
CA ASP A 261 0.21 -24.17 -0.27
C ASP A 261 0.71 -24.31 1.17
N ILE A 262 -0.19 -24.29 2.17
CA ILE A 262 0.16 -24.54 3.55
C ILE A 262 0.15 -26.04 3.79
N VAL A 263 1.36 -26.59 3.94
CA VAL A 263 1.59 -28.04 4.12
C VAL A 263 1.99 -28.33 5.57
N GLN A 264 1.66 -29.52 6.05
CA GLN A 264 2.03 -29.94 7.41
C GLN A 264 3.48 -30.40 7.51
N GLU A 265 4.09 -30.80 6.39
CA GLU A 265 5.47 -31.25 6.31
C GLU A 265 6.19 -30.53 5.18
N TYR A 266 7.31 -29.87 5.50
CA TYR A 266 8.09 -29.08 4.54
C TYR A 266 9.59 -29.16 4.82
N GLU A 267 10.43 -28.84 3.83
CA GLU A 267 11.87 -28.70 4.02
C GLU A 267 12.23 -27.24 4.38
N ASN A 268 13.01 -27.07 5.44
CA ASN A 268 13.53 -25.76 5.81
C ASN A 268 14.73 -25.35 4.92
N GLU A 269 15.23 -24.12 5.11
CA GLU A 269 16.38 -23.59 4.34
C GLU A 269 17.67 -24.44 4.48
N SER A 270 17.77 -25.29 5.51
CA SER A 270 18.89 -26.19 5.75
C SER A 270 18.68 -27.59 5.12
N GLY A 271 17.59 -27.79 4.38
CA GLY A 271 17.24 -29.08 3.77
C GLY A 271 16.76 -30.13 4.79
N GLN A 272 16.31 -29.70 5.97
CA GLN A 272 15.76 -30.59 6.99
C GLN A 272 14.23 -30.62 6.88
N THR A 273 13.67 -31.82 6.93
CA THR A 273 12.22 -32.00 6.99
C THR A 273 11.69 -31.53 8.35
N VAL A 274 10.74 -30.60 8.33
CA VAL A 274 10.01 -30.10 9.50
C VAL A 274 8.57 -30.57 9.42
N THR A 275 8.09 -31.25 10.46
CA THR A 275 6.69 -31.66 10.58
C THR A 275 6.00 -30.81 11.66
N LEU A 276 4.99 -30.06 11.23
CA LEU A 276 4.17 -29.25 12.14
C LEU A 276 3.22 -30.13 12.96
N THR A 277 3.05 -29.79 14.22
CA THR A 277 1.95 -30.35 15.01
C THR A 277 0.61 -29.90 14.44
N ASN A 278 -0.48 -30.64 14.75
CA ASN A 278 -1.82 -30.21 14.33
C ASN A 278 -2.18 -28.80 14.78
N ALA A 279 -1.79 -28.42 15.99
CA ALA A 279 -2.05 -27.09 16.54
C ALA A 279 -1.31 -25.99 15.75
N GLN A 280 -0.03 -26.20 15.42
CA GLN A 280 0.75 -25.26 14.60
C GLN A 280 0.19 -25.15 13.18
N TYR A 281 -0.18 -26.28 12.59
CA TYR A 281 -0.76 -26.29 11.24
C TYR A 281 -2.08 -25.52 11.19
N LEU A 282 -3.00 -25.78 12.13
CA LEU A 282 -4.28 -25.06 12.23
C LEU A 282 -4.07 -23.57 12.55
N ALA A 283 -3.04 -23.21 13.32
CA ALA A 283 -2.71 -21.81 13.58
C ALA A 283 -2.29 -21.07 12.29
N LEU A 284 -1.50 -21.72 11.41
CA LEU A 284 -1.14 -21.14 10.10
C LEU A 284 -2.36 -20.98 9.18
N LEU A 285 -3.25 -21.99 9.13
CA LEU A 285 -4.50 -21.87 8.39
C LEU A 285 -5.37 -20.72 8.91
N SER A 286 -5.48 -20.61 10.24
CA SER A 286 -6.24 -19.53 10.87
C SER A 286 -5.63 -18.15 10.59
N ALA A 287 -4.32 -18.03 10.62
CA ALA A 287 -3.62 -16.78 10.30
C ALA A 287 -3.88 -16.34 8.85
N ARG A 288 -3.81 -17.29 7.88
CA ARG A 288 -4.19 -17.01 6.48
C ARG A 288 -5.65 -16.59 6.38
N GLY A 289 -6.55 -17.20 7.15
CA GLY A 289 -7.96 -16.85 7.18
C GLY A 289 -8.20 -15.43 7.68
N VAL A 290 -7.50 -14.99 8.72
CA VAL A 290 -7.58 -13.62 9.25
C VAL A 290 -7.09 -12.62 8.19
N GLU A 291 -5.92 -12.89 7.57
CA GLU A 291 -5.34 -12.05 6.53
C GLU A 291 -6.27 -11.89 5.31
N GLU A 292 -6.86 -12.98 4.84
CA GLU A 292 -7.77 -12.96 3.70
C GLU A 292 -9.13 -12.32 4.03
N LEU A 293 -9.67 -12.49 5.24
CA LEU A 293 -10.93 -11.85 5.66
C LEU A 293 -10.84 -10.32 5.65
N GLU A 294 -9.68 -9.73 5.95
CA GLU A 294 -9.50 -8.28 5.88
C GLU A 294 -9.68 -7.72 4.45
N GLN A 295 -9.57 -8.55 3.42
CA GLN A 295 -9.87 -8.16 2.03
C GLN A 295 -11.38 -8.11 1.76
N TYR A 296 -12.18 -8.75 2.60
CA TYR A 296 -13.64 -8.81 2.56
C TYR A 296 -14.29 -7.97 3.67
N ALA A 297 -13.56 -7.04 4.27
CA ALA A 297 -14.11 -6.18 5.30
C ALA A 297 -15.19 -5.23 4.76
N GLU A 298 -16.04 -4.71 5.65
CA GLU A 298 -16.96 -3.61 5.33
C GLU A 298 -16.18 -2.44 4.73
N THR A 299 -16.67 -1.93 3.61
CA THR A 299 -16.08 -0.75 3.00
C THR A 299 -16.63 0.51 3.66
N LEU A 300 -15.80 1.20 4.40
CA LEU A 300 -16.11 2.49 4.99
C LEU A 300 -15.12 3.52 4.48
N ALA A 301 -15.55 4.40 3.58
CA ALA A 301 -14.72 5.43 2.99
C ALA A 301 -15.40 6.80 3.05
N PHE A 302 -14.55 7.81 3.23
CA PHE A 302 -14.94 9.19 3.15
C PHE A 302 -13.96 9.90 2.20
N GLY A 303 -14.38 10.14 0.97
CA GLY A 303 -13.59 10.86 -0.03
C GLY A 303 -13.75 12.36 0.15
N SER A 304 -12.68 13.14 0.06
CA SER A 304 -12.77 14.58 0.21
C SER A 304 -11.72 15.33 -0.60
N LYS A 305 -12.17 16.40 -1.25
CA LYS A 305 -11.30 17.44 -1.80
C LYS A 305 -11.04 18.49 -0.72
N ILE A 306 -9.78 18.72 -0.44
CA ILE A 306 -9.36 19.57 0.66
C ILE A 306 -9.27 21.05 0.22
N ASN A 307 -9.73 21.93 1.09
CA ASN A 307 -9.45 23.37 0.97
C ASN A 307 -8.01 23.65 1.42
N THR A 308 -7.08 23.80 0.48
CA THR A 308 -5.65 24.02 0.74
C THR A 308 -5.37 25.36 1.44
N ASN A 309 -6.36 26.30 1.45
CA ASN A 309 -6.27 27.58 2.14
C ASN A 309 -6.79 27.54 3.59
N ALA A 310 -7.34 26.40 4.02
CA ALA A 310 -7.84 26.22 5.37
C ALA A 310 -6.74 26.18 6.43
N ASN A 311 -7.15 26.04 7.68
CA ASN A 311 -6.27 26.02 8.84
C ASN A 311 -5.41 24.75 8.98
N LEU A 312 -5.84 23.63 8.40
CA LEU A 312 -5.08 22.36 8.41
C LEU A 312 -4.15 22.28 7.20
N LYS A 313 -2.87 22.03 7.46
CA LYS A 313 -1.84 21.95 6.42
C LYS A 313 -1.33 20.53 6.25
N TYR A 314 -1.45 20.01 5.03
CA TYR A 314 -0.87 18.74 4.63
C TYR A 314 0.65 18.73 4.81
N GLY A 315 1.18 17.62 5.29
CA GLY A 315 2.60 17.42 5.58
C GLY A 315 3.09 18.07 6.88
N THR A 316 2.23 18.85 7.56
CA THR A 316 2.53 19.49 8.85
C THR A 316 1.54 19.03 9.93
N ASP A 317 0.26 19.34 9.74
CA ASP A 317 -0.77 19.02 10.72
C ASP A 317 -1.26 17.58 10.55
N TYR A 318 -1.33 17.09 9.32
CA TYR A 318 -1.69 15.70 9.00
C TYR A 318 -0.86 15.17 7.82
N ASP A 319 -0.73 13.86 7.73
CA ASP A 319 -0.06 13.16 6.61
C ASP A 319 -0.73 11.81 6.34
N LEU A 320 -0.27 11.14 5.29
CA LEU A 320 -0.68 9.79 4.91
C LEU A 320 -0.47 8.81 6.08
N GLY A 321 -1.52 8.05 6.40
CA GLY A 321 -1.52 7.09 7.48
C GLY A 321 -2.07 7.62 8.82
N ASP A 322 -2.20 8.93 9.00
CA ASP A 322 -2.78 9.49 10.23
C ASP A 322 -4.27 9.10 10.37
N ARG A 323 -4.71 8.86 11.60
CA ARG A 323 -6.13 8.69 11.93
C ARG A 323 -6.72 10.04 12.32
N VAL A 324 -7.84 10.37 11.71
CA VAL A 324 -8.51 11.67 11.84
C VAL A 324 -10.00 11.49 12.04
N THR A 325 -10.69 12.56 12.45
CA THR A 325 -12.17 12.56 12.55
C THR A 325 -12.77 13.28 11.34
N CYS A 326 -13.68 12.61 10.62
CA CYS A 326 -14.48 13.21 9.56
C CYS A 326 -15.91 13.41 10.04
N ILE A 327 -16.47 14.61 9.80
CA ILE A 327 -17.81 14.98 10.24
C ILE A 327 -18.60 15.58 9.08
N ASN A 328 -19.83 15.09 8.90
CA ASN A 328 -20.86 15.76 8.11
C ASN A 328 -22.18 15.72 8.89
N LYS A 329 -22.56 16.83 9.49
CA LYS A 329 -23.77 16.91 10.33
C LYS A 329 -25.05 16.72 9.53
N ARG A 330 -25.09 17.17 8.26
CA ARG A 330 -26.26 17.01 7.41
C ARG A 330 -26.56 15.55 7.10
N TRP A 331 -25.50 14.74 6.93
CA TRP A 331 -25.62 13.30 6.69
C TRP A 331 -25.67 12.50 8.00
N ASN A 332 -25.55 13.16 9.16
CA ASN A 332 -25.40 12.54 10.47
C ASN A 332 -24.25 11.53 10.52
N VAL A 333 -23.12 11.88 9.87
CA VAL A 333 -21.91 11.07 9.81
C VAL A 333 -20.84 11.68 10.69
N ARG A 334 -20.31 10.87 11.62
CA ARG A 334 -19.08 11.16 12.36
C ARG A 334 -18.29 9.86 12.46
N ILE A 335 -17.12 9.83 11.85
CA ILE A 335 -16.25 8.65 11.80
C ILE A 335 -14.82 9.01 12.11
N ASP A 336 -14.14 8.10 12.81
CA ASP A 336 -12.70 8.16 13.04
C ASP A 336 -12.03 7.18 12.08
N VAL A 337 -11.30 7.71 11.10
CA VAL A 337 -10.78 6.95 9.97
C VAL A 337 -9.32 7.28 9.70
N ARG A 338 -8.63 6.36 9.03
CA ARG A 338 -7.25 6.55 8.59
C ARG A 338 -7.21 7.21 7.22
N ILE A 339 -6.24 8.09 6.99
CA ILE A 339 -5.89 8.60 5.67
C ILE A 339 -5.14 7.51 4.91
N THR A 340 -5.77 6.94 3.89
CA THR A 340 -5.24 5.77 3.16
C THR A 340 -4.69 6.11 1.79
N GLU A 341 -5.14 7.22 1.21
CA GLU A 341 -4.61 7.73 -0.06
C GLU A 341 -4.62 9.27 -0.04
N ILE A 342 -3.58 9.86 -0.61
CA ILE A 342 -3.49 11.30 -0.89
C ILE A 342 -3.07 11.47 -2.34
N ALA A 343 -3.91 12.11 -3.14
CA ALA A 343 -3.61 12.50 -4.51
C ALA A 343 -3.38 14.03 -4.56
N GLU A 344 -2.16 14.41 -4.85
CA GLU A 344 -1.77 15.80 -5.06
C GLU A 344 -1.81 16.09 -6.55
N THR A 345 -2.65 17.05 -6.97
CA THR A 345 -2.77 17.48 -8.36
C THR A 345 -2.20 18.89 -8.50
N TYR A 346 -1.22 19.03 -9.36
CA TYR A 346 -0.57 20.30 -9.69
C TYR A 346 -0.87 20.65 -11.13
N GLU A 347 -1.55 21.76 -11.34
CA GLU A 347 -1.90 22.28 -12.65
C GLU A 347 -1.53 23.77 -12.75
N THR A 348 -1.64 24.33 -13.95
CA THR A 348 -1.46 25.78 -14.16
C THR A 348 -2.47 26.63 -13.40
N SER A 349 -3.63 26.05 -13.07
CA SER A 349 -4.71 26.67 -12.26
C SER A 349 -4.42 26.69 -10.75
N GLY A 350 -3.50 25.85 -10.27
CA GLY A 350 -3.16 25.74 -8.85
C GLY A 350 -2.88 24.32 -8.41
N GLU A 351 -2.89 24.13 -7.09
CA GLU A 351 -2.70 22.85 -6.40
C GLU A 351 -4.01 22.38 -5.77
N GLU A 352 -4.34 21.13 -5.98
CA GLU A 352 -5.48 20.46 -5.38
C GLU A 352 -5.02 19.21 -4.62
N ILE A 353 -5.69 18.90 -3.51
CA ILE A 353 -5.40 17.72 -2.70
C ILE A 353 -6.70 16.96 -2.48
N ASP A 354 -6.73 15.74 -2.99
CA ASP A 354 -7.81 14.78 -2.76
C ASP A 354 -7.35 13.74 -1.75
N ILE A 355 -8.16 13.52 -0.72
CA ILE A 355 -7.87 12.55 0.34
C ILE A 355 -8.95 11.47 0.36
N THR A 356 -8.50 10.21 0.41
CA THR A 356 -9.35 9.07 0.77
C THR A 356 -9.10 8.73 2.22
N PHE A 357 -10.16 8.78 3.00
CA PHE A 357 -10.20 8.35 4.40
C PHE A 357 -10.89 6.99 4.48
N GLY A 358 -10.28 6.02 5.15
CA GLY A 358 -10.79 4.66 5.24
C GLY A 358 -10.50 3.82 3.99
N GLU A 359 -11.29 2.79 3.75
CA GLU A 359 -11.10 1.88 2.62
C GLU A 359 -12.07 2.22 1.50
N SER A 360 -11.56 2.61 0.33
CA SER A 360 -12.36 2.77 -0.88
C SER A 360 -12.84 1.40 -1.40
N LEU A 361 -13.92 1.40 -2.17
CA LEU A 361 -14.38 0.20 -2.87
C LEU A 361 -13.22 -0.42 -3.67
N PRO A 362 -13.04 -1.75 -3.60
CA PRO A 362 -12.01 -2.41 -4.38
C PRO A 362 -12.17 -2.11 -5.87
N ALA A 363 -11.06 -1.83 -6.54
CA ALA A 363 -11.08 -1.66 -7.99
C ALA A 363 -11.62 -2.94 -8.68
N LEU A 364 -12.27 -2.78 -9.84
CA LEU A 364 -12.89 -3.88 -10.59
C LEU A 364 -11.98 -5.12 -10.75
N LEU A 365 -10.67 -4.92 -10.98
CA LEU A 365 -9.69 -6.01 -11.08
C LEU A 365 -9.52 -6.77 -9.77
N THR A 366 -9.63 -6.12 -8.63
CA THR A 366 -9.55 -6.75 -7.31
C THR A 366 -10.82 -7.55 -7.05
N GLN A 367 -11.99 -7.02 -7.40
CA GLN A 367 -13.26 -7.74 -7.30
C GLN A 367 -13.27 -9.00 -8.18
N ILE A 368 -12.76 -8.90 -9.43
CA ILE A 368 -12.64 -10.07 -10.32
C ILE A 368 -11.72 -11.14 -9.68
N ARG A 369 -10.59 -10.76 -9.10
CA ARG A 369 -9.69 -11.71 -8.42
C ARG A 369 -10.35 -12.37 -7.21
N GLN A 370 -11.18 -11.65 -6.47
CA GLN A 370 -11.93 -12.22 -5.33
C GLN A 370 -12.98 -13.25 -5.78
N ILE A 371 -13.61 -13.03 -6.92
CA ILE A 371 -14.62 -13.95 -7.49
C ILE A 371 -13.97 -15.22 -8.08
N THR A 372 -12.71 -15.14 -8.53
CA THR A 372 -11.99 -16.24 -9.21
C THR A 372 -11.08 -17.05 -8.29
N LYS A 373 -10.95 -16.70 -7.00
CA LYS A 373 -10.29 -17.50 -5.96
C LYS A 373 -11.27 -18.52 -5.36
#